data_0370f67398adc57fe694372059157e81
#
_entry.id   0370f67398adc57fe694372059157e81
#
_cell.length_a   1.000
_cell.length_b   1.000
_cell.length_c   1.000
_cell.angle_alpha   90.00
_cell.angle_beta   90.00
_cell.angle_gamma   90.00
#
_symmetry.space_group_name_H-M   'P 1'
#
loop_
_entity.id
_entity.type
_entity.pdbx_description
1 polymer ?
#
loop_
_entity_poly.entity_id
_entity_poly.type
_entity_poly.pdbx_seq_one_letter_code
_entity_poly.pdbx_strand_id
1 'polypeptide(L)'
;AENSLKRKLKSSGCVIVSGPKFCGKSTLCEQFAKSVTTLKTTSDIELANAEPASALRGDNPHLVDEWQKVPEIWNLIKDDLDKDYQFGKYLLTGSTTPVDPKMIQNSAAGRITPLLLRPFSLFESKESSGVISLLGLFDKNYKFTITYGQHNPISLIDIADILCRGGWPIAVKADKDVAVDVTENF
;
A
#
# COMPACT_ATOMS: atom_id res chain seq x y z
N ALA A 1 0.07 1.42 -8.08
CA ALA A 1 -0.55 1.47 -6.74
C ALA A 1 -1.39 2.74 -6.53
N GLU A 2 -0.86 3.94 -6.79
CA GLU A 2 -1.52 5.25 -6.56
C GLU A 2 -2.89 5.38 -7.22
N ASN A 3 -3.01 5.04 -8.52
CA ASN A 3 -4.29 5.12 -9.24
C ASN A 3 -5.36 4.21 -8.63
N SER A 4 -4.95 3.05 -8.11
CA SER A 4 -5.86 2.11 -7.44
C SER A 4 -6.33 2.67 -6.10
N LEU A 5 -5.44 3.27 -5.31
CA LEU A 5 -5.79 3.93 -4.05
C LEU A 5 -6.74 5.10 -4.28
N LYS A 6 -6.41 5.98 -5.24
CA LYS A 6 -7.24 7.13 -5.61
C LYS A 6 -8.65 6.73 -6.04
N ARG A 7 -8.78 5.64 -6.81
CA ARG A 7 -10.09 5.11 -7.22
C ARG A 7 -10.88 4.56 -6.02
N LYS A 8 -10.21 3.82 -5.13
CA LYS A 8 -10.85 3.25 -3.94
C LYS A 8 -11.32 4.33 -2.95
N LEU A 9 -10.55 5.39 -2.75
CA LEU A 9 -10.97 6.54 -1.93
C LEU A 9 -12.22 7.25 -2.46
N LYS A 10 -12.46 7.19 -3.77
CA LYS A 10 -13.67 7.76 -4.39
C LYS A 10 -14.88 6.82 -4.34
N SER A 11 -14.71 5.58 -3.94
CA SER A 11 -15.76 4.55 -3.97
C SER A 11 -16.00 3.85 -2.65
N SER A 12 -15.26 4.18 -1.59
CA SER A 12 -15.38 3.55 -0.27
C SER A 12 -15.15 4.58 0.83
N GLY A 13 -15.81 4.41 1.97
CA GLY A 13 -15.63 5.29 3.13
C GLY A 13 -14.25 5.13 3.78
N CYS A 14 -13.74 3.92 3.81
CA CYS A 14 -12.42 3.61 4.33
C CYS A 14 -11.64 2.69 3.36
N VAL A 15 -10.35 2.93 3.21
CA VAL A 15 -9.45 2.05 2.47
C VAL A 15 -8.38 1.50 3.42
N ILE A 16 -8.32 0.17 3.53
CA ILE A 16 -7.27 -0.51 4.28
C ILE A 16 -6.14 -0.96 3.35
N VAL A 17 -4.95 -0.42 3.55
CA VAL A 17 -3.75 -0.75 2.77
C VAL A 17 -2.91 -1.75 3.55
N SER A 18 -2.91 -2.98 3.09
CA SER A 18 -2.12 -4.08 3.65
C SER A 18 -0.94 -4.43 2.74
N GLY A 19 0.04 -5.12 3.28
CA GLY A 19 1.22 -5.55 2.51
C GLY A 19 2.43 -5.80 3.43
N PRO A 20 3.53 -6.37 2.89
CA PRO A 20 4.72 -6.67 3.68
C PRO A 20 5.26 -5.42 4.39
N LYS A 21 6.04 -5.64 5.47
CA LYS A 21 6.77 -4.52 6.08
C LYS A 21 7.66 -3.84 5.05
N PHE A 22 7.82 -2.53 5.18
CA PHE A 22 8.70 -1.69 4.35
C PHE A 22 8.37 -1.64 2.85
N CYS A 23 7.22 -2.15 2.39
CA CYS A 23 6.80 -2.02 0.99
C CYS A 23 6.26 -0.62 0.61
N GLY A 24 6.25 0.34 1.55
CA GLY A 24 5.86 1.72 1.28
C GLY A 24 4.40 2.08 1.60
N LYS A 25 3.69 1.31 2.45
CA LYS A 25 2.28 1.56 2.80
C LYS A 25 2.03 2.95 3.37
N SER A 26 2.74 3.31 4.45
CA SER A 26 2.60 4.61 5.10
C SER A 26 2.93 5.74 4.13
N THR A 27 4.05 5.64 3.42
CA THR A 27 4.48 6.63 2.41
C THR A 27 3.44 6.83 1.30
N LEU A 28 2.81 5.74 0.82
CA LEU A 28 1.74 5.86 -0.17
C LEU A 28 0.51 6.54 0.43
N CYS A 29 0.08 6.16 1.62
CA CYS A 29 -1.13 6.71 2.24
C CYS A 29 -0.97 8.16 2.65
N GLU A 30 0.20 8.57 3.15
CA GLU A 30 0.52 9.95 3.53
C GLU A 30 0.36 10.93 2.37
N GLN A 31 0.59 10.52 1.11
CA GLN A 31 0.38 11.36 -0.07
C GLN A 31 -1.09 11.73 -0.30
N PHE A 32 -2.02 10.98 0.26
CA PHE A 32 -3.47 11.17 0.10
C PHE A 32 -4.15 11.65 1.38
N ALA A 33 -3.49 11.48 2.52
CA ALA A 33 -4.02 11.88 3.82
C ALA A 33 -3.89 13.38 4.05
N LYS A 34 -4.91 13.98 4.69
CA LYS A 34 -4.84 15.36 5.18
C LYS A 34 -4.43 15.43 6.65
N SER A 35 -4.64 14.36 7.38
CA SER A 35 -4.21 14.21 8.77
C SER A 35 -3.78 12.78 9.05
N VAL A 36 -2.91 12.59 10.03
CA VAL A 36 -2.28 11.30 10.32
C VAL A 36 -2.23 11.06 11.82
N THR A 37 -2.70 9.91 12.24
CA THR A 37 -2.43 9.34 13.57
C THR A 37 -1.52 8.13 13.40
N THR A 38 -0.40 8.13 14.11
CA THR A 38 0.59 7.06 14.04
C THR A 38 0.60 6.28 15.36
N LEU A 39 0.45 4.96 15.29
CA LEU A 39 0.47 4.09 16.46
C LEU A 39 1.80 3.32 16.54
N LYS A 40 2.93 4.04 16.56
CA LYS A 40 4.27 3.42 16.50
C LYS A 40 4.92 3.29 17.89
N THR A 41 4.79 4.29 18.73
CA THR A 41 5.38 4.29 20.07
C THR A 41 4.44 3.68 21.11
N THR A 42 4.99 3.24 22.24
CA THR A 42 4.21 2.75 23.37
C THR A 42 3.21 3.82 23.86
N SER A 43 3.66 5.07 23.96
CA SER A 43 2.81 6.19 24.39
C SER A 43 1.63 6.43 23.45
N ASP A 44 1.84 6.35 22.11
CA ASP A 44 0.76 6.50 21.12
C ASP A 44 -0.29 5.41 21.30
N ILE A 45 0.18 4.16 21.54
CA ILE A 45 -0.68 2.99 21.69
C ILE A 45 -1.46 3.07 23.02
N GLU A 46 -0.81 3.46 24.12
CA GLU A 46 -1.46 3.63 25.42
C GLU A 46 -2.54 4.71 25.37
N LEU A 47 -2.23 5.87 24.78
CA LEU A 47 -3.19 6.95 24.59
C LEU A 47 -4.40 6.48 23.76
N ALA A 48 -4.14 5.82 22.63
CA ALA A 48 -5.20 5.32 21.77
C ALA A 48 -6.00 4.17 22.40
N ASN A 49 -5.41 3.35 23.28
CA ASN A 49 -6.16 2.36 24.05
C ASN A 49 -7.03 3.00 25.14
N ALA A 50 -6.57 4.10 25.74
CA ALA A 50 -7.36 4.83 26.75
C ALA A 50 -8.56 5.57 26.10
N GLU A 51 -8.39 6.14 24.93
CA GLU A 51 -9.44 6.84 24.18
C GLU A 51 -9.33 6.50 22.68
N PRO A 52 -9.82 5.35 22.20
CA PRO A 52 -9.66 4.93 20.81
C PRO A 52 -10.27 5.90 19.78
N ALA A 53 -11.33 6.61 20.17
CA ALA A 53 -11.95 7.63 19.32
C ALA A 53 -11.02 8.83 19.05
N SER A 54 -10.03 9.09 19.90
CA SER A 54 -9.04 10.15 19.67
C SER A 54 -8.17 9.89 18.45
N ALA A 55 -7.90 8.61 18.15
CA ALA A 55 -7.12 8.19 16.99
C ALA A 55 -7.83 8.43 15.64
N LEU A 56 -9.11 8.78 15.66
CA LEU A 56 -9.91 9.07 14.45
C LEU A 56 -10.15 10.57 14.25
N ARG A 57 -9.60 11.43 15.10
CA ARG A 57 -9.77 12.88 15.00
C ARG A 57 -8.81 13.48 13.99
N GLY A 58 -9.34 14.19 13.00
CA GLY A 58 -8.55 14.91 12.00
C GLY A 58 -9.32 15.19 10.72
N ASP A 59 -8.62 15.82 9.77
CA ASP A 59 -9.17 16.15 8.47
C ASP A 59 -9.18 14.93 7.54
N ASN A 60 -10.24 14.77 6.77
CA ASN A 60 -10.44 13.64 5.85
C ASN A 60 -9.77 13.87 4.48
N PRO A 61 -9.11 12.87 3.89
CA PRO A 61 -8.85 11.53 4.40
C PRO A 61 -7.94 11.51 5.63
N HIS A 62 -8.38 10.84 6.72
CA HIS A 62 -7.59 10.64 7.93
C HIS A 62 -6.88 9.28 7.89
N LEU A 63 -5.56 9.28 8.04
CA LEU A 63 -4.74 8.08 8.08
C LEU A 63 -4.50 7.61 9.52
N VAL A 64 -4.81 6.35 9.81
CA VAL A 64 -4.35 5.67 11.02
C VAL A 64 -3.30 4.63 10.63
N ASP A 65 -2.04 4.92 10.95
CA ASP A 65 -0.89 4.06 10.63
C ASP A 65 -0.65 3.04 11.74
N GLU A 66 -0.53 1.75 11.37
CA GLU A 66 -0.41 0.58 12.25
C GLU A 66 -1.66 0.36 13.13
N TRP A 67 -2.86 0.59 12.56
CA TRP A 67 -4.15 0.55 13.26
C TRP A 67 -4.40 -0.75 14.03
N GLN A 68 -3.84 -1.90 13.60
CA GLN A 68 -4.04 -3.21 14.23
C GLN A 68 -3.49 -3.28 15.66
N LYS A 69 -2.68 -2.29 16.10
CA LYS A 69 -2.20 -2.20 17.47
C LYS A 69 -3.30 -1.77 18.46
N VAL A 70 -4.39 -1.18 17.94
CA VAL A 70 -5.60 -0.82 18.69
C VAL A 70 -6.82 -1.33 17.90
N PRO A 71 -7.17 -2.63 18.02
CA PRO A 71 -8.21 -3.26 17.18
C PRO A 71 -9.60 -2.63 17.29
N GLU A 72 -9.88 -1.93 18.36
CA GLU A 72 -11.17 -1.24 18.59
C GLU A 72 -11.43 -0.13 17.55
N ILE A 73 -10.39 0.46 16.97
CA ILE A 73 -10.47 1.44 15.89
C ILE A 73 -11.31 0.91 14.71
N TRP A 74 -11.24 -0.39 14.44
CA TRP A 74 -12.04 -1.03 13.40
C TRP A 74 -13.55 -0.86 13.60
N ASN A 75 -14.02 -1.10 14.82
CA ASN A 75 -15.44 -0.99 15.15
C ASN A 75 -15.88 0.49 15.14
N LEU A 76 -15.05 1.37 15.67
CA LEU A 76 -15.35 2.82 15.68
C LEU A 76 -15.47 3.39 14.27
N ILE A 77 -14.59 3.00 13.33
CA ILE A 77 -14.68 3.42 11.94
C ILE A 77 -16.00 2.94 11.31
N LYS A 78 -16.40 1.70 11.57
CA LYS A 78 -17.66 1.17 11.06
C LYS A 78 -18.84 1.97 11.59
N ASP A 79 -18.88 2.19 12.90
CA ASP A 79 -19.96 2.92 13.57
C ASP A 79 -20.04 4.38 13.09
N ASP A 80 -18.89 5.00 12.86
CA ASP A 80 -18.81 6.35 12.34
C ASP A 80 -19.29 6.43 10.86
N LEU A 81 -18.88 5.47 10.02
CA LEU A 81 -19.34 5.38 8.65
C LEU A 81 -20.83 5.00 8.55
N ASP A 82 -21.40 4.30 9.54
CA ASP A 82 -22.84 4.02 9.59
C ASP A 82 -23.65 5.26 9.95
N LYS A 83 -23.11 6.16 10.74
CA LYS A 83 -23.76 7.41 11.14
C LYS A 83 -23.61 8.49 10.09
N ASP A 84 -22.43 8.65 9.52
CA ASP A 84 -22.06 9.68 8.55
C ASP A 84 -21.15 9.11 7.47
N TYR A 85 -21.76 8.58 6.41
CA TYR A 85 -21.02 7.98 5.31
C TYR A 85 -20.47 9.03 4.36
N GLN A 86 -19.14 9.08 4.28
CA GLN A 86 -18.41 9.92 3.33
C GLN A 86 -17.35 9.09 2.60
N PHE A 87 -17.24 9.25 1.28
CA PHE A 87 -16.17 8.61 0.52
C PHE A 87 -14.81 9.15 0.91
N GLY A 88 -13.83 8.24 1.07
CA GLY A 88 -12.46 8.59 1.40
C GLY A 88 -12.28 9.21 2.78
N LYS A 89 -13.14 8.89 3.73
CA LYS A 89 -13.05 9.43 5.09
C LYS A 89 -11.81 8.92 5.82
N TYR A 90 -11.51 7.61 5.69
CA TYR A 90 -10.41 6.96 6.40
C TYR A 90 -9.44 6.21 5.50
N LEU A 91 -8.17 6.23 5.90
CA LEU A 91 -7.09 5.37 5.43
C LEU A 91 -6.53 4.58 6.60
N LEU A 92 -6.38 3.28 6.43
CA LEU A 92 -5.75 2.42 7.43
C LEU A 92 -4.52 1.75 6.82
N THR A 93 -3.40 1.74 7.53
CA THR A 93 -2.24 0.94 7.16
C THR A 93 -1.91 -0.05 8.26
N GLY A 94 -1.47 -1.23 7.86
CA GLY A 94 -1.02 -2.27 8.77
C GLY A 94 -0.09 -3.26 8.10
N SER A 95 0.84 -3.80 8.86
CA SER A 95 1.65 -4.94 8.41
C SER A 95 0.76 -6.19 8.32
N THR A 96 1.10 -7.11 7.44
CA THR A 96 0.35 -8.29 7.02
C THR A 96 0.07 -9.34 8.11
N THR A 97 -0.33 -8.97 9.28
CA THR A 97 -1.10 -9.92 10.04
C THR A 97 -2.51 -9.88 9.45
N PRO A 98 -3.05 -10.96 8.95
CA PRO A 98 -4.39 -10.93 8.40
C PRO A 98 -5.32 -10.46 9.51
N VAL A 99 -5.88 -9.27 9.36
CA VAL A 99 -7.25 -9.08 9.81
C VAL A 99 -8.00 -10.24 9.18
N ASP A 100 -8.57 -11.10 9.99
CA ASP A 100 -9.26 -12.30 9.47
C ASP A 100 -10.06 -11.86 8.24
N PRO A 101 -9.80 -12.44 7.04
CA PRO A 101 -10.54 -12.06 5.84
C PRO A 101 -12.06 -12.12 6.05
N LYS A 102 -12.53 -12.96 6.99
CA LYS A 102 -13.93 -13.05 7.40
C LYS A 102 -14.42 -11.79 8.14
N MET A 103 -13.56 -11.08 8.89
CA MET A 103 -13.95 -9.82 9.52
C MET A 103 -14.21 -8.73 8.47
N ILE A 104 -13.39 -8.67 7.42
CA ILE A 104 -13.57 -7.71 6.34
C ILE A 104 -14.79 -8.06 5.48
N GLN A 105 -14.99 -9.36 5.17
CA GLN A 105 -16.08 -9.79 4.30
C GLN A 105 -17.46 -9.66 4.93
N ASN A 106 -17.60 -9.98 6.21
CA ASN A 106 -18.91 -10.11 6.84
C ASN A 106 -19.43 -8.82 7.53
N SER A 107 -18.55 -7.90 7.93
CA SER A 107 -18.97 -6.75 8.74
C SER A 107 -18.72 -5.39 8.10
N ALA A 108 -17.98 -5.34 6.99
CA ALA A 108 -17.55 -4.08 6.38
C ALA A 108 -17.94 -3.93 4.90
N ALA A 109 -18.84 -4.80 4.40
CA ALA A 109 -19.27 -4.79 3.01
C ALA A 109 -19.80 -3.40 2.59
N GLY A 110 -19.19 -2.84 1.56
CA GLY A 110 -19.54 -1.52 1.03
C GLY A 110 -18.92 -0.31 1.76
N ARG A 111 -18.40 -0.49 2.98
CA ARG A 111 -17.82 0.61 3.79
C ARG A 111 -16.31 0.66 3.73
N ILE A 112 -15.67 -0.49 3.80
CA ILE A 112 -14.21 -0.64 3.86
C ILE A 112 -13.73 -1.49 2.69
N THR A 113 -12.74 -1.01 1.97
CA THR A 113 -12.19 -1.69 0.78
C THR A 113 -10.71 -1.99 0.99
N PRO A 114 -10.28 -3.25 0.82
CA PRO A 114 -8.87 -3.60 0.93
C PRO A 114 -8.08 -3.20 -0.32
N LEU A 115 -6.84 -2.80 -0.11
CA LEU A 115 -5.80 -2.61 -1.13
C LEU A 115 -4.53 -3.33 -0.70
N LEU A 116 -4.15 -4.36 -1.42
CA LEU A 116 -2.87 -5.03 -1.20
C LEU A 116 -1.75 -4.27 -1.92
N LEU A 117 -0.82 -3.73 -1.15
CA LEU A 117 0.40 -3.13 -1.65
C LEU A 117 1.51 -4.17 -1.63
N ARG A 118 2.15 -4.36 -2.77
CA ARG A 118 3.30 -5.24 -2.95
C ARG A 118 4.58 -4.42 -3.06
N PRO A 119 5.77 -5.03 -2.89
CA PRO A 119 7.02 -4.41 -3.30
C PRO A 119 6.97 -3.94 -4.76
N PHE A 120 7.88 -3.07 -5.16
CA PHE A 120 7.90 -2.52 -6.51
C PHE A 120 7.97 -3.60 -7.58
N SER A 121 7.17 -3.45 -8.62
CA SER A 121 7.36 -4.15 -9.89
C SER A 121 8.53 -3.55 -10.65
N LEU A 122 9.06 -4.26 -11.64
CA LEU A 122 10.14 -3.74 -12.51
C LEU A 122 9.74 -2.45 -13.24
N PHE A 123 8.44 -2.24 -13.47
CA PHE A 123 7.94 -0.99 -14.03
C PHE A 123 8.01 0.16 -13.02
N GLU A 124 7.67 -0.08 -11.76
CA GLU A 124 7.72 0.92 -10.69
C GLU A 124 9.16 1.25 -10.29
N SER A 125 10.07 0.29 -10.36
CA SER A 125 11.53 0.50 -10.18
C SER A 125 12.25 1.09 -11.40
N LYS A 126 11.52 1.31 -12.51
CA LYS A 126 12.03 1.87 -13.78
C LYS A 126 13.00 0.97 -14.55
N GLU A 127 13.04 -0.31 -14.26
CA GLU A 127 13.83 -1.31 -14.97
C GLU A 127 13.07 -1.95 -16.14
N SER A 128 11.75 -1.77 -16.19
CA SER A 128 10.90 -2.11 -17.32
C SER A 128 10.27 -0.86 -17.91
N SER A 129 10.30 -0.73 -19.22
CA SER A 129 9.63 0.35 -19.95
C SER A 129 8.10 0.21 -19.97
N GLY A 130 7.57 -0.99 -19.68
CA GLY A 130 6.15 -1.29 -19.76
C GLY A 130 5.60 -1.31 -21.20
N VAL A 131 6.45 -1.38 -22.21
CA VAL A 131 6.06 -1.40 -23.64
C VAL A 131 5.12 -2.57 -23.96
N ILE A 132 5.35 -3.71 -23.29
CA ILE A 132 4.49 -4.87 -23.45
C ILE A 132 3.54 -4.96 -22.26
N SER A 133 2.25 -4.84 -22.50
CA SER A 133 1.20 -5.02 -21.50
C SER A 133 0.65 -6.44 -21.55
N LEU A 134 0.70 -7.18 -20.45
CA LEU A 134 0.10 -8.50 -20.37
C LEU A 134 -1.41 -8.46 -20.69
N LEU A 135 -2.13 -7.45 -20.21
CA LEU A 135 -3.55 -7.26 -20.55
C LEU A 135 -3.73 -6.93 -22.03
N GLY A 136 -2.81 -6.13 -22.60
CA GLY A 136 -2.83 -5.81 -24.03
C GLY A 136 -2.70 -7.04 -24.90
N LEU A 137 -1.94 -8.07 -24.49
CA LEU A 137 -1.78 -9.31 -25.28
C LEU A 137 -3.09 -10.09 -25.47
N PHE A 138 -4.12 -9.83 -24.65
CA PHE A 138 -5.46 -10.41 -24.82
C PHE A 138 -6.37 -9.55 -25.70
N ASP A 139 -5.95 -8.36 -26.11
CA ASP A 139 -6.68 -7.50 -27.05
C ASP A 139 -6.19 -7.79 -28.47
N LYS A 140 -7.09 -8.25 -29.34
CA LYS A 140 -6.78 -8.58 -30.77
C LYS A 140 -6.28 -7.38 -31.57
N ASN A 141 -6.58 -6.16 -31.12
CA ASN A 141 -6.15 -4.91 -31.76
C ASN A 141 -4.88 -4.33 -31.13
N TYR A 142 -4.36 -4.94 -30.07
CA TYR A 142 -3.16 -4.47 -29.41
C TYR A 142 -1.94 -4.62 -30.31
N LYS A 143 -1.36 -3.50 -30.69
CA LYS A 143 -0.11 -3.44 -31.46
C LYS A 143 0.99 -2.96 -30.55
N PHE A 144 2.05 -3.73 -30.43
CA PHE A 144 3.27 -3.27 -29.78
C PHE A 144 4.41 -3.26 -30.80
N THR A 145 5.23 -2.26 -30.71
CA THR A 145 6.44 -2.16 -31.55
C THR A 145 7.64 -2.31 -30.64
N ILE A 146 8.38 -3.38 -30.83
CA ILE A 146 9.69 -3.54 -30.19
C ILE A 146 10.69 -2.78 -31.05
N THR A 147 11.13 -1.63 -30.58
CA THR A 147 12.20 -0.87 -31.24
C THR A 147 13.52 -1.34 -30.67
N TYR A 148 14.21 -2.19 -31.40
CA TYR A 148 15.54 -2.64 -31.03
C TYR A 148 16.49 -1.42 -30.97
N GLY A 149 17.21 -1.29 -29.84
CA GLY A 149 18.23 -0.23 -29.64
C GLY A 149 17.78 1.02 -28.89
N GLN A 150 16.50 1.17 -28.54
CA GLN A 150 16.04 2.30 -27.70
C GLN A 150 16.21 2.07 -26.19
N HIS A 151 16.45 0.85 -25.77
CA HIS A 151 16.74 0.53 -24.38
C HIS A 151 18.07 -0.22 -24.31
N ASN A 152 18.92 0.16 -23.38
CA ASN A 152 20.11 -0.63 -23.07
C ASN A 152 19.65 -2.05 -22.71
N PRO A 153 20.18 -3.08 -23.36
CA PRO A 153 19.83 -4.44 -23.03
C PRO A 153 20.22 -4.72 -21.57
N ILE A 154 19.29 -5.23 -20.78
CA ILE A 154 19.58 -5.67 -19.43
C ILE A 154 20.48 -6.90 -19.55
N SER A 155 21.66 -6.86 -18.95
CA SER A 155 22.57 -8.00 -18.94
C SER A 155 22.06 -9.14 -18.04
N LEU A 156 22.57 -10.35 -18.21
CA LEU A 156 22.24 -11.45 -17.31
C LEU A 156 22.66 -11.19 -15.87
N ILE A 157 23.73 -10.43 -15.67
CA ILE A 157 24.20 -10.00 -14.35
C ILE A 157 23.18 -9.03 -13.75
N ASP A 158 22.72 -8.05 -14.50
CA ASP A 158 21.68 -7.10 -14.00
C ASP A 158 20.38 -7.84 -13.66
N ILE A 159 19.99 -8.86 -14.43
CA ILE A 159 18.81 -9.67 -14.11
C ILE A 159 19.04 -10.44 -12.79
N ALA A 160 20.21 -11.00 -12.58
CA ALA A 160 20.56 -11.69 -11.33
C ALA A 160 20.51 -10.73 -10.14
N ASP A 161 21.09 -9.53 -10.27
CA ASP A 161 21.06 -8.49 -9.25
C ASP A 161 19.62 -8.10 -8.90
N ILE A 162 18.77 -7.86 -9.90
CA ILE A 162 17.36 -7.52 -9.74
C ILE A 162 16.60 -8.64 -8.99
N LEU A 163 16.85 -9.90 -9.34
CA LEU A 163 16.20 -11.04 -8.69
C LEU A 163 16.64 -11.17 -7.22
N CYS A 164 17.92 -10.97 -6.93
CA CYS A 164 18.47 -11.09 -5.58
C CYS A 164 17.99 -9.95 -4.65
N ARG A 165 18.02 -8.70 -5.11
CA ARG A 165 17.59 -7.57 -4.29
C ARG A 165 16.07 -7.43 -4.15
N GLY A 166 15.30 -8.03 -5.07
CA GLY A 166 13.85 -7.91 -5.08
C GLY A 166 13.33 -6.49 -5.33
N GLY A 167 12.10 -6.21 -4.90
CA GLY A 167 11.39 -4.96 -5.16
C GLY A 167 11.14 -4.08 -3.92
N TRP A 168 11.83 -4.28 -2.80
CA TRP A 168 11.71 -3.40 -1.63
C TRP A 168 12.20 -1.99 -1.97
N PRO A 169 11.40 -0.93 -1.68
CA PRO A 169 11.78 0.43 -2.06
C PRO A 169 13.15 0.88 -1.58
N ILE A 170 13.57 0.42 -0.41
CA ILE A 170 14.89 0.74 0.15
C ILE A 170 16.01 0.01 -0.59
N ALA A 171 15.81 -1.27 -0.94
CA ALA A 171 16.79 -2.05 -1.70
C ALA A 171 16.90 -1.54 -3.15
N VAL A 172 15.77 -1.14 -3.77
CA VAL A 172 15.76 -0.53 -5.11
C VAL A 172 16.53 0.79 -5.17
N LYS A 173 16.58 1.54 -4.07
CA LYS A 173 17.30 2.82 -3.96
C LYS A 173 18.75 2.68 -3.49
N ALA A 174 19.13 1.52 -2.99
CA ALA A 174 20.48 1.25 -2.54
C ALA A 174 21.43 1.06 -3.73
N ASP A 175 22.73 1.24 -3.47
CA ASP A 175 23.77 0.90 -4.42
C ASP A 175 23.78 -0.61 -4.67
N LYS A 176 24.17 -1.02 -5.88
CA LYS A 176 24.08 -2.42 -6.32
C LYS A 176 24.83 -3.41 -5.41
N ASP A 177 25.97 -3.01 -4.91
CA ASP A 177 26.85 -3.80 -4.06
C ASP A 177 26.30 -4.07 -2.65
N VAL A 178 25.38 -3.23 -2.17
CA VAL A 178 24.76 -3.36 -0.84
C VAL A 178 23.27 -3.71 -0.89
N ALA A 179 22.65 -3.67 -2.07
CA ALA A 179 21.22 -3.86 -2.22
C ALA A 179 20.73 -5.26 -1.78
N VAL A 180 21.57 -6.28 -1.95
CA VAL A 180 21.30 -7.66 -1.52
C VAL A 180 21.36 -7.74 0.01
N ASP A 181 22.39 -7.18 0.63
CA ASP A 181 22.54 -7.14 2.09
C ASP A 181 21.36 -6.43 2.76
N VAL A 182 20.89 -5.34 2.14
CA VAL A 182 19.66 -4.65 2.59
C VAL A 182 18.45 -5.59 2.59
N THR A 183 18.34 -6.46 1.58
CA THR A 183 17.20 -7.39 1.48
C THR A 183 17.32 -8.56 2.46
N GLU A 184 18.53 -9.01 2.76
CA GLU A 184 18.77 -10.08 3.74
C GLU A 184 18.42 -9.68 5.18
N ASN A 185 18.35 -8.36 5.46
CA ASN A 185 17.97 -7.83 6.78
C ASN A 185 16.44 -7.76 7.00
N PHE A 186 15.62 -8.23 6.06
CA PHE A 186 14.16 -8.28 6.17
C PHE A 186 13.65 -9.67 6.53
#